data_6ccb0e0ee6a1daa49efed489ebfe37cc
#
_entry.id   6ccb0e0ee6a1daa49efed489ebfe37cc
#
_cell.length_a   1.000
_cell.length_b   1.000
_cell.length_c   1.000
_cell.angle_alpha   90.00
_cell.angle_beta   90.00
_cell.angle_gamma   90.00
#
_symmetry.space_group_name_H-M   'P 1'
#
loop_
_entity.id
_entity.type
_entity.pdbx_description
1 polymer ?
#
loop_
_entity_poly.entity_id
_entity_poly.type
_entity_poly.pdbx_seq_one_letter_code
_entity_poly.pdbx_strand_id
1 'polypeptide(L)'
;MSIDFTSQRLSYEQGELIESHLPEQPFGLLQTWVQQAIDAKQGEAYAFSLATCGRDRQPSVRTLLMREIIQLDNTGIGLVFYTNYDSAKGCDLATNPNAEALFFWPSLERQIRLTGAVQKVSREQSAQYFHSRPRDSQLAAWVSEPQSSVVASREVMEEKFAQLTVQYADNPIPLPEFWGGYLLTVEKIEFWQGRANRMHDRIVYSLDGDQWVMERLLP
;
A
#
# COMPACT_ATOMS: atom_id res chain seq x y z
N MET A 1 -34.01 -5.43 6.01
CA MET A 1 -33.86 -4.08 5.47
C MET A 1 -32.81 -4.12 4.39
N SER A 2 -33.07 -3.55 3.22
CA SER A 2 -32.08 -3.35 2.16
C SER A 2 -31.80 -1.85 2.04
N ILE A 3 -30.57 -1.51 1.71
CA ILE A 3 -30.20 -0.12 1.38
C ILE A 3 -29.99 -0.09 -0.13
N ASP A 4 -30.71 0.80 -0.82
CA ASP A 4 -30.66 0.92 -2.28
C ASP A 4 -29.82 2.14 -2.69
N PHE A 5 -28.82 1.93 -3.53
CA PHE A 5 -27.92 2.94 -4.08
C PHE A 5 -28.09 3.15 -5.59
N THR A 6 -29.11 2.55 -6.22
CA THR A 6 -29.27 2.57 -7.70
C THR A 6 -29.48 3.95 -8.28
N SER A 7 -29.95 4.92 -7.48
CA SER A 7 -30.12 6.31 -7.87
C SER A 7 -28.87 7.18 -7.65
N GLN A 8 -27.85 6.67 -6.95
CA GLN A 8 -26.62 7.42 -6.67
C GLN A 8 -25.71 7.40 -7.89
N ARG A 9 -25.59 8.54 -8.56
CA ARG A 9 -24.73 8.71 -9.74
C ARG A 9 -23.97 10.02 -9.63
N LEU A 10 -22.65 9.95 -9.82
CA LEU A 10 -21.77 11.10 -9.94
C LEU A 10 -21.24 11.16 -11.38
N SER A 11 -21.17 12.38 -11.96
CA SER A 11 -20.42 12.62 -13.19
C SER A 11 -18.97 12.87 -12.83
N TYR A 12 -18.05 12.32 -13.61
CA TYR A 12 -16.59 12.48 -13.45
C TYR A 12 -16.07 13.41 -14.54
N GLU A 13 -15.38 14.50 -14.14
CA GLU A 13 -15.00 15.58 -15.06
C GLU A 13 -13.61 16.17 -14.75
N GLN A 14 -12.85 15.59 -13.80
CA GLN A 14 -11.62 16.19 -13.25
C GLN A 14 -10.39 16.07 -14.15
N GLY A 15 -10.37 15.20 -15.15
CA GLY A 15 -9.18 15.03 -15.98
C GLY A 15 -9.34 14.01 -17.10
N GLU A 16 -8.25 13.82 -17.84
CA GLU A 16 -8.17 12.86 -18.94
C GLU A 16 -6.78 12.26 -19.05
N LEU A 17 -6.67 11.07 -19.66
CA LEU A 17 -5.42 10.45 -20.04
C LEU A 17 -5.38 10.27 -21.55
N ILE A 18 -4.47 11.00 -22.19
CA ILE A 18 -4.26 10.95 -23.64
C ILE A 18 -2.87 10.38 -23.90
N GLU A 19 -2.76 9.27 -24.64
CA GLU A 19 -1.54 8.50 -24.85
C GLU A 19 -0.37 9.36 -25.33
N SER A 20 -0.61 10.29 -26.26
CA SER A 20 0.45 11.16 -26.81
C SER A 20 1.05 12.12 -25.79
N HIS A 21 0.41 12.30 -24.62
CA HIS A 21 0.89 13.17 -23.54
C HIS A 21 1.49 12.36 -22.36
N LEU A 22 1.45 11.04 -22.44
CA LEU A 22 1.93 10.19 -21.36
C LEU A 22 3.41 9.82 -21.58
N PRO A 23 4.19 9.68 -20.49
CA PRO A 23 5.59 9.29 -20.60
C PRO A 23 5.73 7.83 -20.97
N GLU A 24 6.83 7.47 -21.64
CA GLU A 24 7.18 6.06 -21.91
C GLU A 24 7.46 5.27 -20.63
N GLN A 25 7.94 5.96 -19.58
CA GLN A 25 8.26 5.37 -18.27
C GLN A 25 7.23 5.83 -17.23
N PRO A 26 6.53 4.92 -16.53
CA PRO A 26 5.41 5.28 -15.65
C PRO A 26 5.83 5.91 -14.31
N PHE A 27 7.12 5.84 -13.91
CA PHE A 27 7.57 6.29 -12.60
C PHE A 27 7.28 7.77 -12.33
N GLY A 28 7.60 8.64 -13.29
CA GLY A 28 7.34 10.08 -13.16
C GLY A 28 5.84 10.41 -13.07
N LEU A 29 5.00 9.69 -13.81
CA LEU A 29 3.53 9.84 -13.72
C LEU A 29 3.01 9.39 -12.36
N LEU A 30 3.51 8.27 -11.84
CA LEU A 30 3.17 7.76 -10.51
C LEU A 30 3.52 8.79 -9.43
N GLN A 31 4.74 9.33 -9.44
CA GLN A 31 5.16 10.37 -8.49
C GLN A 31 4.27 11.61 -8.60
N THR A 32 3.99 12.06 -9.82
CA THR A 32 3.15 13.24 -10.08
C THR A 32 1.75 13.06 -9.50
N TRP A 33 1.13 11.91 -9.71
CA TRP A 33 -0.23 11.66 -9.22
C TRP A 33 -0.29 11.56 -7.69
N VAL A 34 0.70 10.92 -7.07
CA VAL A 34 0.81 10.88 -5.61
C VAL A 34 1.00 12.29 -5.04
N GLN A 35 1.88 13.10 -5.64
CA GLN A 35 2.10 14.48 -5.20
C GLN A 35 0.84 15.33 -5.36
N GLN A 36 0.14 15.22 -6.48
CA GLN A 36 -1.14 15.91 -6.69
C GLN A 36 -2.21 15.51 -5.66
N ALA A 37 -2.23 14.23 -5.24
CA ALA A 37 -3.13 13.78 -4.19
C ALA A 37 -2.79 14.36 -2.82
N ILE A 38 -1.49 14.51 -2.51
CA ILE A 38 -1.01 15.19 -1.29
C ILE A 38 -1.42 16.67 -1.33
N ASP A 39 -1.16 17.36 -2.43
CA ASP A 39 -1.46 18.80 -2.61
C ASP A 39 -2.96 19.07 -2.54
N ALA A 40 -3.77 18.17 -3.07
CA ALA A 40 -5.22 18.21 -3.01
C ALA A 40 -5.80 17.81 -1.65
N LYS A 41 -4.95 17.53 -0.65
CA LYS A 41 -5.32 17.17 0.72
C LYS A 41 -6.29 15.99 0.79
N GLN A 42 -5.99 14.92 0.04
CA GLN A 42 -6.78 13.68 0.00
C GLN A 42 -6.67 12.84 1.30
N GLY A 43 -6.68 13.49 2.48
CA GLY A 43 -6.43 12.82 3.74
C GLY A 43 -5.02 12.18 3.76
N GLU A 44 -4.93 10.89 4.07
CA GLU A 44 -3.67 10.15 3.95
C GLU A 44 -3.47 9.69 2.49
N ALA A 45 -3.04 10.60 1.60
CA ALA A 45 -2.85 10.33 0.17
C ALA A 45 -1.91 9.14 -0.12
N TYR A 46 -1.06 8.81 0.85
CA TYR A 46 -0.14 7.66 0.85
C TYR A 46 -0.74 6.38 1.43
N ALA A 47 -2.00 6.40 1.88
CA ALA A 47 -2.72 5.19 2.26
C ALA A 47 -3.12 4.40 1.01
N PHE A 48 -2.95 3.09 1.08
CA PHE A 48 -3.31 2.17 0.00
C PHE A 48 -3.93 0.89 0.52
N SER A 49 -4.78 0.28 -0.27
CA SER A 49 -5.34 -1.04 0.00
C SER A 49 -4.41 -2.11 -0.57
N LEU A 50 -3.87 -2.99 0.28
CA LEU A 50 -3.07 -4.13 -0.14
C LEU A 50 -3.95 -5.38 -0.20
N ALA A 51 -4.07 -5.97 -1.39
CA ALA A 51 -4.67 -7.28 -1.59
C ALA A 51 -3.59 -8.36 -1.53
N THR A 52 -3.86 -9.42 -0.78
CA THR A 52 -3.03 -10.62 -0.66
C THR A 52 -3.89 -11.86 -0.78
N CYS A 53 -3.29 -12.98 -1.16
CA CYS A 53 -3.98 -14.26 -1.28
C CYS A 53 -3.03 -15.38 -0.85
N GLY A 54 -3.33 -16.03 0.25
CA GLY A 54 -2.54 -17.15 0.79
C GLY A 54 -2.78 -18.48 0.08
N ARG A 55 -2.35 -19.57 0.71
CA ARG A 55 -2.49 -20.93 0.18
C ARG A 55 -3.95 -21.39 0.03
N ASP A 56 -4.83 -20.90 0.86
CA ASP A 56 -6.26 -21.18 0.82
C ASP A 56 -6.98 -20.52 -0.36
N ARG A 57 -6.26 -19.69 -1.13
CA ARG A 57 -6.77 -18.92 -2.26
C ARG A 57 -7.90 -17.95 -1.89
N GLN A 58 -8.03 -17.62 -0.61
CA GLN A 58 -8.99 -16.64 -0.14
C GLN A 58 -8.34 -15.25 -0.21
N PRO A 59 -8.80 -14.34 -1.10
CA PRO A 59 -8.26 -12.99 -1.14
C PRO A 59 -8.63 -12.22 0.12
N SER A 60 -7.70 -11.43 0.62
CA SER A 60 -7.92 -10.52 1.74
C SER A 60 -7.35 -9.13 1.44
N VAL A 61 -8.02 -8.08 1.94
CA VAL A 61 -7.66 -6.68 1.69
C VAL A 61 -7.61 -5.90 3.01
N ARG A 62 -6.64 -5.00 3.13
CA ARG A 62 -6.51 -4.05 4.25
C ARG A 62 -5.82 -2.78 3.79
N THR A 63 -6.04 -1.69 4.52
CA THR A 63 -5.33 -0.44 4.29
C THR A 63 -3.99 -0.45 5.01
N LEU A 64 -2.95 0.00 4.32
CA LEU A 64 -1.59 0.22 4.80
C LEU A 64 -1.12 1.62 4.38
N LEU A 65 0.04 2.03 4.91
CA LEU A 65 0.65 3.29 4.55
C LEU A 65 1.93 3.01 3.73
N MET A 66 1.98 3.55 2.53
CA MET A 66 3.19 3.62 1.73
C MET A 66 4.21 4.51 2.45
N ARG A 67 5.47 4.09 2.45
CA ARG A 67 6.56 4.88 3.04
C ARG A 67 7.52 5.42 2.01
N GLU A 68 7.74 4.67 0.93
CA GLU A 68 8.59 5.10 -0.16
C GLU A 68 8.04 4.58 -1.49
N ILE A 69 8.22 5.35 -2.55
CA ILE A 69 8.23 4.89 -3.93
C ILE A 69 9.65 5.08 -4.43
N ILE A 70 10.28 4.02 -4.86
CA ILE A 70 11.67 4.04 -5.30
C ILE A 70 11.78 3.58 -6.74
N GLN A 71 12.70 4.17 -7.46
CA GLN A 71 13.13 3.65 -8.75
C GLN A 71 14.21 2.59 -8.49
N LEU A 72 13.98 1.40 -9.00
CA LEU A 72 14.90 0.27 -8.95
C LEU A 72 15.63 0.21 -10.29
N ASP A 73 16.95 0.34 -10.27
CA ASP A 73 17.77 0.41 -11.49
C ASP A 73 17.22 1.44 -12.51
N ASN A 74 17.28 1.15 -13.81
CA ASN A 74 16.87 2.09 -14.85
C ASN A 74 15.37 2.13 -15.10
N THR A 75 14.64 1.06 -14.82
CA THR A 75 13.22 0.90 -15.21
C THR A 75 12.33 0.37 -14.10
N GLY A 76 12.89 -0.35 -13.13
CA GLY A 76 12.14 -0.96 -12.06
C GLY A 76 11.49 0.06 -11.12
N ILE A 77 10.35 -0.30 -10.56
CA ILE A 77 9.61 0.52 -9.59
C ILE A 77 9.35 -0.32 -8.36
N GLY A 78 9.57 0.27 -7.19
CA GLY A 78 9.32 -0.34 -5.90
C GLY A 78 8.43 0.51 -5.01
N LEU A 79 7.53 -0.15 -4.27
CA LEU A 79 6.74 0.46 -3.20
C LEU A 79 7.13 -0.18 -1.87
N VAL A 80 7.55 0.62 -0.90
CA VAL A 80 7.97 0.16 0.43
C VAL A 80 6.88 0.42 1.46
N PHE A 81 6.59 -0.60 2.27
CA PHE A 81 5.70 -0.52 3.41
C PHE A 81 6.21 -1.39 4.57
N TYR A 82 5.75 -1.12 5.78
CA TYR A 82 6.20 -1.84 6.99
C TYR A 82 5.02 -2.44 7.74
N THR A 83 5.19 -3.66 8.24
CA THR A 83 4.14 -4.38 8.95
C THR A 83 4.72 -5.50 9.83
N ASN A 84 3.86 -6.22 10.55
CA ASN A 84 4.20 -7.43 11.26
C ASN A 84 4.17 -8.62 10.28
N TYR A 85 5.25 -9.43 10.26
CA TYR A 85 5.43 -10.57 9.38
C TYR A 85 4.52 -11.76 9.74
N ASP A 86 4.13 -11.87 11.02
CA ASP A 86 3.26 -12.94 11.53
C ASP A 86 1.76 -12.56 11.48
N SER A 87 1.45 -11.38 10.92
CA SER A 87 0.06 -11.02 10.64
C SER A 87 -0.54 -11.85 9.52
N ALA A 88 -1.88 -11.88 9.39
CA ALA A 88 -2.56 -12.59 8.31
C ALA A 88 -1.96 -12.28 6.93
N LYS A 89 -1.72 -10.97 6.62
CA LYS A 89 -1.06 -10.57 5.36
C LYS A 89 0.38 -11.06 5.25
N GLY A 90 1.14 -11.07 6.36
CA GLY A 90 2.52 -11.56 6.39
C GLY A 90 2.58 -13.07 6.10
N CYS A 91 1.65 -13.83 6.68
CA CYS A 91 1.49 -15.27 6.39
C CYS A 91 1.08 -15.52 4.94
N ASP A 92 0.15 -14.71 4.38
CA ASP A 92 -0.21 -14.79 2.96
C ASP A 92 1.03 -14.59 2.09
N LEU A 93 1.76 -13.48 2.29
CA LEU A 93 2.95 -13.10 1.51
C LEU A 93 4.11 -14.08 1.65
N ALA A 94 4.24 -14.76 2.78
CA ALA A 94 5.25 -15.80 2.97
C ALA A 94 4.99 -17.04 2.09
N THR A 95 3.75 -17.26 1.66
CA THR A 95 3.33 -18.42 0.86
C THR A 95 3.05 -18.07 -0.60
N ASN A 96 2.66 -16.84 -0.87
CA ASN A 96 2.40 -16.30 -2.19
C ASN A 96 2.82 -14.82 -2.20
N PRO A 97 3.95 -14.47 -2.82
CA PRO A 97 4.46 -13.10 -2.83
C PRO A 97 3.66 -12.15 -3.71
N ASN A 98 2.77 -12.64 -4.56
CA ASN A 98 2.00 -11.81 -5.48
C ASN A 98 0.99 -10.96 -4.68
N ALA A 99 0.99 -9.67 -4.98
CA ALA A 99 0.12 -8.71 -4.31
C ALA A 99 -0.30 -7.60 -5.26
N GLU A 100 -1.37 -6.91 -4.90
CA GLU A 100 -1.82 -5.71 -5.59
C GLU A 100 -2.06 -4.59 -4.57
N ALA A 101 -1.49 -3.42 -4.86
CA ALA A 101 -1.70 -2.19 -4.12
C ALA A 101 -2.64 -1.27 -4.90
N LEU A 102 -3.68 -0.75 -4.23
CA LEU A 102 -4.67 0.14 -4.79
C LEU A 102 -4.65 1.47 -4.04
N PHE A 103 -4.41 2.55 -4.76
CA PHE A 103 -4.67 3.92 -4.32
C PHE A 103 -5.97 4.41 -4.95
N PHE A 104 -6.81 5.10 -4.15
CA PHE A 104 -8.03 5.71 -4.64
C PHE A 104 -8.21 7.10 -4.04
N TRP A 105 -8.30 8.10 -4.89
CA TRP A 105 -8.47 9.52 -4.53
C TRP A 105 -9.78 10.06 -5.12
N PRO A 106 -10.87 9.98 -4.36
CA PRO A 106 -12.22 10.27 -4.87
C PRO A 106 -12.39 11.67 -5.44
N SER A 107 -11.82 12.70 -4.80
CA SER A 107 -11.99 14.08 -5.28
C SER A 107 -11.15 14.41 -6.51
N LEU A 108 -10.16 13.58 -6.84
CA LEU A 108 -9.42 13.66 -8.09
C LEU A 108 -9.99 12.71 -9.15
N GLU A 109 -10.98 11.90 -8.76
CA GLU A 109 -11.55 10.85 -9.62
C GLU A 109 -10.47 9.92 -10.20
N ARG A 110 -9.48 9.58 -9.36
CA ARG A 110 -8.30 8.80 -9.76
C ARG A 110 -8.11 7.55 -8.95
N GLN A 111 -7.61 6.53 -9.63
CA GLN A 111 -7.15 5.29 -9.03
C GLN A 111 -5.82 4.86 -9.64
N ILE A 112 -4.93 4.28 -8.83
CA ILE A 112 -3.72 3.62 -9.31
C ILE A 112 -3.73 2.19 -8.76
N ARG A 113 -3.42 1.22 -9.61
CA ARG A 113 -3.18 -0.18 -9.22
C ARG A 113 -1.74 -0.55 -9.53
N LEU A 114 -1.04 -1.12 -8.56
CA LEU A 114 0.33 -1.61 -8.69
C LEU A 114 0.30 -3.10 -8.42
N THR A 115 0.59 -3.91 -9.44
CA THR A 115 0.65 -5.38 -9.34
C THR A 115 2.10 -5.82 -9.40
N GLY A 116 2.49 -6.79 -8.57
CA GLY A 116 3.84 -7.34 -8.59
C GLY A 116 4.12 -8.30 -7.44
N ALA A 117 5.39 -8.59 -7.22
CA ALA A 117 5.84 -9.50 -6.18
C ALA A 117 6.46 -8.75 -4.99
N VAL A 118 6.19 -9.27 -3.79
CA VAL A 118 6.63 -8.68 -2.52
C VAL A 118 7.80 -9.48 -1.95
N GLN A 119 8.84 -8.78 -1.51
CA GLN A 119 9.96 -9.36 -0.76
C GLN A 119 10.25 -8.54 0.50
N LYS A 120 10.85 -9.17 1.51
CA LYS A 120 11.30 -8.44 2.71
C LYS A 120 12.47 -7.52 2.35
N VAL A 121 12.46 -6.30 2.88
CA VAL A 121 13.64 -5.43 2.84
C VAL A 121 14.70 -5.90 3.85
N SER A 122 15.89 -5.33 3.81
CA SER A 122 16.96 -5.71 4.75
C SER A 122 16.57 -5.45 6.21
N ARG A 123 17.22 -6.15 7.12
CA ARG A 123 17.01 -5.97 8.55
C ARG A 123 17.48 -4.57 9.01
N GLU A 124 18.54 -4.07 8.40
CA GLU A 124 19.10 -2.73 8.64
C GLU A 124 18.09 -1.65 8.25
N GLN A 125 17.49 -1.75 7.06
CA GLN A 125 16.45 -0.82 6.61
C GLN A 125 15.22 -0.88 7.52
N SER A 126 14.82 -2.07 7.93
CA SER A 126 13.72 -2.25 8.88
C SER A 126 14.04 -1.61 10.24
N ALA A 127 15.27 -1.74 10.74
CA ALA A 127 15.71 -1.15 12.00
C ALA A 127 15.74 0.38 11.92
N GLN A 128 16.29 0.92 10.84
CA GLN A 128 16.33 2.36 10.62
C GLN A 128 14.94 2.98 10.66
N TYR A 129 14.00 2.39 9.92
CA TYR A 129 12.63 2.89 9.93
C TYR A 129 11.94 2.65 11.28
N PHE A 130 12.12 1.49 11.93
CA PHE A 130 11.53 1.20 13.23
C PHE A 130 11.90 2.26 14.27
N HIS A 131 13.20 2.58 14.37
CA HIS A 131 13.70 3.55 15.36
C HIS A 131 13.39 5.01 14.99
N SER A 132 13.06 5.34 13.75
CA SER A 132 12.55 6.66 13.37
C SER A 132 11.10 6.92 13.77
N ARG A 133 10.35 5.85 14.12
CA ARG A 133 8.95 5.95 14.54
C ARG A 133 8.83 6.54 15.94
N PRO A 134 7.71 7.22 16.25
CA PRO A 134 7.41 7.62 17.63
C PRO A 134 7.50 6.43 18.59
N ARG A 135 7.98 6.67 19.80
CA ARG A 135 8.21 5.64 20.82
C ARG A 135 6.98 4.76 21.05
N ASP A 136 5.80 5.37 21.17
CA ASP A 136 4.55 4.63 21.37
C ASP A 136 4.22 3.71 20.20
N SER A 137 4.59 4.10 18.97
CA SER A 137 4.44 3.25 17.79
C SER A 137 5.42 2.06 17.79
N GLN A 138 6.61 2.22 18.38
CA GLN A 138 7.55 1.12 18.58
C GLN A 138 7.01 0.12 19.61
N LEU A 139 6.48 0.61 20.75
CA LEU A 139 5.84 -0.23 21.78
C LEU A 139 4.61 -0.96 21.23
N ALA A 140 3.76 -0.27 20.46
CA ALA A 140 2.57 -0.85 19.85
C ALA A 140 2.88 -2.03 18.91
N ALA A 141 4.07 -2.06 18.28
CA ALA A 141 4.50 -3.21 17.49
C ALA A 141 4.69 -4.47 18.35
N TRP A 142 5.23 -4.32 19.56
CA TRP A 142 5.37 -5.41 20.54
C TRP A 142 4.04 -5.83 21.17
N VAL A 143 3.12 -4.86 21.38
CA VAL A 143 1.77 -5.18 21.89
C VAL A 143 1.03 -6.08 20.92
N SER A 144 1.18 -5.83 19.62
CA SER A 144 0.44 -6.51 18.55
C SER A 144 0.99 -7.90 18.18
N GLU A 145 1.72 -8.56 19.08
CA GLU A 145 2.24 -9.91 18.83
C GLU A 145 1.42 -10.96 19.59
N PRO A 146 0.93 -12.02 18.88
CA PRO A 146 0.88 -12.22 17.43
C PRO A 146 -0.25 -11.38 16.77
N GLN A 147 0.10 -10.60 15.75
CA GLN A 147 -0.87 -9.73 15.06
C GLN A 147 -1.92 -10.55 14.30
N SER A 148 -3.16 -10.05 14.26
CA SER A 148 -4.34 -10.69 13.68
C SER A 148 -4.88 -11.88 14.48
N SER A 149 -4.35 -12.17 15.66
CA SER A 149 -4.94 -13.16 16.56
C SER A 149 -6.10 -12.57 17.37
N VAL A 150 -6.90 -13.47 17.93
CA VAL A 150 -7.97 -13.09 18.85
C VAL A 150 -7.38 -12.66 20.19
N VAL A 151 -7.84 -11.55 20.72
CA VAL A 151 -7.54 -11.05 22.06
C VAL A 151 -8.82 -10.94 22.86
N ALA A 152 -8.75 -11.18 24.15
CA ALA A 152 -9.95 -11.23 25.01
C ALA A 152 -10.66 -9.88 25.13
N SER A 153 -9.88 -8.79 25.24
CA SER A 153 -10.44 -7.43 25.32
C SER A 153 -9.38 -6.38 25.01
N ARG A 154 -9.79 -5.13 24.93
CA ARG A 154 -8.91 -3.97 24.74
C ARG A 154 -7.98 -3.77 25.95
N GLU A 155 -8.48 -4.00 27.15
CA GLU A 155 -7.74 -3.83 28.41
C GLU A 155 -6.47 -4.69 28.42
N VAL A 156 -6.51 -5.91 27.89
CA VAL A 156 -5.32 -6.78 27.76
C VAL A 156 -4.21 -6.13 26.95
N MET A 157 -4.58 -5.41 25.86
CA MET A 157 -3.59 -4.68 25.05
C MET A 157 -3.06 -3.45 25.78
N GLU A 158 -3.92 -2.73 26.52
CA GLU A 158 -3.54 -1.55 27.30
C GLU A 158 -2.62 -1.92 28.46
N GLU A 159 -2.90 -3.03 29.16
CA GLU A 159 -2.02 -3.57 30.21
C GLU A 159 -0.65 -3.96 29.66
N LYS A 160 -0.60 -4.68 28.51
CA LYS A 160 0.65 -5.03 27.84
C LYS A 160 1.43 -3.79 27.41
N PHE A 161 0.75 -2.77 26.89
CA PHE A 161 1.37 -1.50 26.54
C PHE A 161 1.99 -0.81 27.77
N ALA A 162 1.28 -0.74 28.88
CA ALA A 162 1.77 -0.15 30.11
C ALA A 162 2.99 -0.91 30.67
N GLN A 163 2.95 -2.24 30.66
CA GLN A 163 4.08 -3.08 31.07
C GLN A 163 5.33 -2.82 30.23
N LEU A 164 5.19 -2.79 28.90
CA LEU A 164 6.28 -2.49 27.97
C LEU A 164 6.81 -1.07 28.12
N THR A 165 5.95 -0.10 28.45
CA THR A 165 6.34 1.29 28.72
C THR A 165 7.28 1.34 29.93
N VAL A 166 6.96 0.64 31.01
CA VAL A 166 7.80 0.55 32.21
C VAL A 166 9.09 -0.23 31.91
N GLN A 167 8.99 -1.37 31.23
CA GLN A 167 10.14 -2.22 30.89
C GLN A 167 11.20 -1.47 30.09
N TYR A 168 10.80 -0.62 29.18
CA TYR A 168 11.71 0.11 28.29
C TYR A 168 11.91 1.57 28.69
N ALA A 169 11.41 2.05 29.84
CA ALA A 169 11.40 3.47 30.22
C ALA A 169 12.69 4.22 29.84
N ASP A 170 13.84 3.67 30.24
CA ASP A 170 15.17 4.25 30.05
C ASP A 170 16.02 3.55 28.98
N ASN A 171 15.45 2.61 28.25
CA ASN A 171 16.17 1.79 27.29
C ASN A 171 15.61 1.96 25.86
N PRO A 172 16.42 1.77 24.82
CA PRO A 172 15.95 1.64 23.45
C PRO A 172 14.99 0.46 23.32
N ILE A 173 13.92 0.64 22.58
CA ILE A 173 12.99 -0.45 22.25
C ILE A 173 13.61 -1.27 21.12
N PRO A 174 13.87 -2.57 21.30
CA PRO A 174 14.47 -3.39 20.26
C PRO A 174 13.51 -3.60 19.09
N LEU A 175 14.07 -3.74 17.89
CA LEU A 175 13.28 -4.14 16.72
C LEU A 175 12.82 -5.60 16.87
N PRO A 176 11.49 -5.89 16.86
CA PRO A 176 10.99 -7.26 16.93
C PRO A 176 11.41 -8.09 15.70
N GLU A 177 11.68 -9.38 15.87
CA GLU A 177 11.97 -10.29 14.76
C GLU A 177 10.80 -10.44 13.79
N PHE A 178 9.60 -10.38 14.32
CA PHE A 178 8.34 -10.48 13.57
C PHE A 178 7.89 -9.18 12.91
N TRP A 179 8.71 -8.11 12.91
CA TRP A 179 8.33 -6.82 12.33
C TRP A 179 9.40 -6.30 11.38
N GLY A 180 8.97 -5.72 10.27
CA GLY A 180 9.89 -5.08 9.32
C GLY A 180 9.20 -4.62 8.05
N GLY A 181 10.00 -4.30 7.05
CA GLY A 181 9.56 -3.78 5.78
C GLY A 181 9.39 -4.84 4.71
N TYR A 182 8.56 -4.49 3.75
CA TYR A 182 8.38 -5.17 2.49
C TYR A 182 8.59 -4.19 1.33
N LEU A 183 9.15 -4.70 0.25
CA LEU A 183 9.25 -4.06 -1.05
C LEU A 183 8.34 -4.80 -2.03
N LEU A 184 7.33 -4.13 -2.57
CA LEU A 184 6.59 -4.58 -3.74
C LEU A 184 7.36 -4.15 -4.99
N THR A 185 7.95 -5.09 -5.71
CA THR A 185 8.54 -4.86 -7.02
C THR A 185 7.41 -4.87 -8.06
N VAL A 186 7.23 -3.75 -8.73
CA VAL A 186 6.06 -3.52 -9.58
C VAL A 186 6.33 -4.04 -10.99
N GLU A 187 5.44 -4.88 -11.49
CA GLU A 187 5.47 -5.46 -12.84
C GLU A 187 4.40 -4.84 -13.75
N LYS A 188 3.34 -4.28 -13.15
CA LYS A 188 2.24 -3.64 -13.87
C LYS A 188 1.66 -2.49 -13.09
N ILE A 189 1.37 -1.38 -13.78
CA ILE A 189 0.71 -0.21 -13.23
C ILE A 189 -0.49 0.14 -14.10
N GLU A 190 -1.67 0.26 -13.50
CA GLU A 190 -2.85 0.83 -14.16
C GLU A 190 -3.16 2.19 -13.57
N PHE A 191 -3.22 3.20 -14.43
CA PHE A 191 -3.74 4.52 -14.13
C PHE A 191 -5.19 4.61 -14.62
N TRP A 192 -6.10 4.90 -13.71
CA TRP A 192 -7.51 5.08 -14.00
C TRP A 192 -7.94 6.52 -13.71
N GLN A 193 -8.55 7.20 -14.66
CA GLN A 193 -9.13 8.53 -14.52
C GLN A 193 -10.63 8.48 -14.81
N GLY A 194 -11.42 9.01 -13.88
CA GLY A 194 -12.85 9.14 -14.05
C GLY A 194 -13.21 10.04 -15.22
N ARG A 195 -14.20 9.61 -16.04
CA ARG A 195 -14.75 10.37 -17.16
C ARG A 195 -16.26 10.26 -17.18
N ALA A 196 -16.92 11.26 -17.76
CA ALA A 196 -18.35 11.25 -17.96
C ALA A 196 -18.84 10.00 -18.71
N ASN A 197 -20.11 9.66 -18.52
CA ASN A 197 -20.79 8.56 -19.22
C ASN A 197 -20.14 7.17 -19.02
N ARG A 198 -19.36 6.99 -17.94
CA ARG A 198 -18.58 5.76 -17.64
C ARG A 198 -17.52 5.41 -18.70
N MET A 199 -17.14 6.37 -19.57
CA MET A 199 -16.08 6.22 -20.56
C MET A 199 -14.70 6.53 -19.93
N HIS A 200 -14.40 5.87 -18.82
CA HIS A 200 -13.20 6.12 -18.02
C HIS A 200 -11.92 5.81 -18.79
N ASP A 201 -10.91 6.67 -18.61
CA ASP A 201 -9.59 6.40 -19.16
C ASP A 201 -8.87 5.38 -18.30
N ARG A 202 -8.36 4.34 -18.92
CA ARG A 202 -7.58 3.29 -18.28
C ARG A 202 -6.31 3.06 -19.08
N ILE A 203 -5.18 3.45 -18.54
CA ILE A 203 -3.86 3.25 -19.14
C ILE A 203 -3.10 2.28 -18.28
N VAL A 204 -2.65 1.20 -18.88
CA VAL A 204 -1.82 0.20 -18.24
C VAL A 204 -0.41 0.24 -18.80
N TYR A 205 0.57 0.16 -17.91
CA TYR A 205 1.96 -0.10 -18.23
C TYR A 205 2.30 -1.48 -17.69
N SER A 206 2.82 -2.33 -18.54
CA SER A 206 3.31 -3.67 -18.20
C SER A 206 4.81 -3.76 -18.49
N LEU A 207 5.57 -4.29 -17.55
CA LEU A 207 7.01 -4.49 -17.72
C LEU A 207 7.26 -5.75 -18.55
N ASP A 208 7.89 -5.60 -19.73
CA ASP A 208 8.33 -6.68 -20.60
C ASP A 208 9.85 -6.64 -20.73
N GLY A 209 10.53 -7.55 -20.04
CA GLY A 209 11.98 -7.47 -19.85
C GLY A 209 12.34 -6.18 -19.10
N ASP A 210 13.12 -5.31 -19.75
CA ASP A 210 13.55 -4.02 -19.20
C ASP A 210 12.78 -2.83 -19.78
N GLN A 211 11.65 -3.05 -20.42
CA GLN A 211 10.86 -2.00 -21.07
C GLN A 211 9.43 -1.97 -20.57
N TRP A 212 8.89 -0.77 -20.39
CA TRP A 212 7.48 -0.59 -20.13
C TRP A 212 6.69 -0.47 -21.42
N VAL A 213 5.68 -1.33 -21.58
CA VAL A 213 4.74 -1.29 -22.70
C VAL A 213 3.45 -0.67 -22.19
N MET A 214 3.02 0.40 -22.87
CA MET A 214 1.80 1.14 -22.54
C MET A 214 0.65 0.72 -23.45
N GLU A 215 -0.51 0.46 -22.85
CA GLU A 215 -1.74 0.11 -23.55
C GLU A 215 -2.95 0.81 -22.93
N ARG A 216 -3.98 1.08 -23.73
CA ARG A 216 -5.29 1.50 -23.25
C ARG A 216 -6.21 0.31 -23.05
N LEU A 217 -6.92 0.28 -21.93
CA LEU A 217 -7.96 -0.69 -21.63
C LEU A 217 -9.35 -0.10 -21.85
N LEU A 218 -10.31 -0.94 -22.22
CA LEU A 218 -11.72 -0.59 -22.20
C LEU A 218 -12.16 -0.30 -20.75
N PRO A 219 -13.08 0.68 -20.53
CA PRO A 219 -13.59 1.03 -19.21
C PRO A 219 -14.44 -0.07 -18.57
#